data_e4143e174e7b38213bf4cf9f9c9f6463
#
_entry.id   e4143e174e7b38213bf4cf9f9c9f6463
#
_cell.length_a   1.000
_cell.length_b   1.000
_cell.length_c   1.000
_cell.angle_alpha   90.00
_cell.angle_beta   90.00
_cell.angle_gamma   90.00
#
_symmetry.space_group_name_H-M   'P 1'
#
loop_
_entity.id
_entity.type
_entity.pdbx_description
1 polymer ?
#
loop_
_entity_poly.entity_id
_entity_poly.type
_entity_poly.pdbx_seq_one_letter_code
_entity_poly.pdbx_strand_id
1 'polypeptide(L)'
;MTDDIRAIAAAFDERAGNYSRNEWHRVYAERLVELASLQPDQRVLDAGAGTGFAAIAMARRVGPSGQVVAVDISFGMLERARTAIEAAGTPNVDLLQADATDLPQFSSSTFDAAICSAGLLYMPVEWALREWHRLVKRDGVVAFSTMRAGSPPAGRLFRECAEVFGVILDDPSGELGSEDRCRAALEAAGFSRVTVIPGHLHLSAADLALAWESNLRSAAHSAVRALSDADQDALRVRYEQALRRARADDEVSFTRADVLYAFGKK
;
A
#
# COMPACT_ATOMS: atom_id res chain seq x y z
N MET A 1 -18.52 5.88 -8.37
CA MET A 1 -17.71 5.92 -7.12
C MET A 1 -18.65 5.94 -5.95
N THR A 2 -18.59 4.93 -5.07
CA THR A 2 -19.45 4.81 -3.87
C THR A 2 -19.04 5.84 -2.80
N ASP A 3 -19.87 6.03 -1.76
CA ASP A 3 -19.55 6.96 -0.66
C ASP A 3 -18.30 6.51 0.10
N ASP A 4 -18.09 5.21 0.27
CA ASP A 4 -16.90 4.65 0.93
C ASP A 4 -15.62 4.96 0.14
N ILE A 5 -15.65 4.83 -1.18
CA ILE A 5 -14.49 5.15 -2.04
C ILE A 5 -14.17 6.65 -1.98
N ARG A 6 -15.19 7.52 -1.93
CA ARG A 6 -14.99 8.96 -1.74
C ARG A 6 -14.36 9.29 -0.39
N ALA A 7 -14.77 8.63 0.67
CA ALA A 7 -14.19 8.80 2.00
C ALA A 7 -12.72 8.36 2.04
N ILE A 8 -12.38 7.24 1.38
CA ILE A 8 -10.99 6.77 1.25
C ILE A 8 -10.16 7.80 0.46
N ALA A 9 -10.67 8.29 -0.69
CA ALA A 9 -9.98 9.29 -1.49
C ALA A 9 -9.68 10.56 -0.69
N ALA A 10 -10.66 11.10 0.04
CA ALA A 10 -10.49 12.27 0.90
C ALA A 10 -9.45 12.05 2.00
N ALA A 11 -9.44 10.88 2.64
CA ALA A 11 -8.46 10.55 3.66
C ALA A 11 -7.01 10.50 3.10
N PHE A 12 -6.83 10.05 1.85
CA PHE A 12 -5.54 10.08 1.17
C PHE A 12 -5.16 11.48 0.69
N ASP A 13 -6.11 12.30 0.24
CA ASP A 13 -5.87 13.71 -0.10
C ASP A 13 -5.30 14.49 1.09
N GLU A 14 -5.89 14.33 2.29
CA GLU A 14 -5.39 14.94 3.52
C GLU A 14 -3.97 14.49 3.89
N ARG A 15 -3.61 13.24 3.56
CA ARG A 15 -2.30 12.66 3.87
C ARG A 15 -1.22 12.97 2.84
N ALA A 16 -1.59 13.36 1.62
CA ALA A 16 -0.69 13.49 0.48
C ALA A 16 0.55 14.35 0.77
N GLY A 17 0.38 15.46 1.54
CA GLY A 17 1.47 16.36 1.91
C GLY A 17 2.58 15.75 2.79
N ASN A 18 2.27 14.71 3.53
CA ASN A 18 3.17 14.08 4.50
C ASN A 18 3.49 12.61 4.17
N TYR A 19 2.82 12.02 3.19
CA TYR A 19 2.91 10.58 2.89
C TYR A 19 4.33 10.13 2.55
N SER A 20 5.06 10.91 1.79
CA SER A 20 6.43 10.62 1.35
C SER A 20 7.51 10.86 2.42
N ARG A 21 7.15 11.32 3.63
CA ARG A 21 8.12 11.50 4.73
C ARG A 21 8.66 10.18 5.28
N ASN A 22 7.88 9.10 5.15
CA ASN A 22 8.28 7.77 5.59
C ASN A 22 9.09 7.10 4.48
N GLU A 23 10.39 6.99 4.66
CA GLU A 23 11.30 6.43 3.65
C GLU A 23 11.03 4.95 3.36
N TRP A 24 10.49 4.22 4.33
CA TRP A 24 10.16 2.80 4.15
C TRP A 24 9.14 2.55 3.04
N HIS A 25 8.24 3.50 2.73
CA HIS A 25 7.31 3.37 1.60
C HIS A 25 8.04 3.21 0.27
N ARG A 26 9.11 3.98 0.08
CA ARG A 26 9.93 3.90 -1.14
C ARG A 26 10.63 2.54 -1.24
N VAL A 27 11.31 2.12 -0.18
CA VAL A 27 12.02 0.82 -0.12
C VAL A 27 11.06 -0.33 -0.37
N TYR A 28 9.87 -0.26 0.21
CA TYR A 28 8.81 -1.24 0.07
C TYR A 28 8.32 -1.38 -1.39
N ALA A 29 8.06 -0.26 -2.05
CA ALA A 29 7.63 -0.22 -3.44
C ALA A 29 8.74 -0.68 -4.40
N GLU A 30 9.96 -0.18 -4.23
CA GLU A 30 11.12 -0.58 -5.04
C GLU A 30 11.38 -2.09 -4.96
N ARG A 31 11.26 -2.68 -3.76
CA ARG A 31 11.44 -4.12 -3.58
C ARG A 31 10.38 -4.96 -4.28
N LEU A 32 9.11 -4.54 -4.25
CA LEU A 32 8.05 -5.21 -4.99
C LEU A 32 8.34 -5.20 -6.50
N VAL A 33 8.71 -4.04 -7.05
CA VAL A 33 9.03 -3.88 -8.47
C VAL A 33 10.26 -4.70 -8.88
N GLU A 34 11.28 -4.75 -8.04
CA GLU A 34 12.46 -5.60 -8.26
C GLU A 34 12.07 -7.08 -8.38
N LEU A 35 11.27 -7.58 -7.44
CA LEU A 35 10.81 -8.96 -7.40
C LEU A 35 9.86 -9.31 -8.56
N ALA A 36 9.09 -8.34 -9.06
CA ALA A 36 8.17 -8.53 -10.18
C ALA A 36 8.89 -8.83 -11.51
N SER A 37 10.22 -8.62 -11.58
CA SER A 37 11.06 -8.98 -12.73
C SER A 37 10.56 -8.42 -14.06
N LEU A 38 10.09 -7.17 -14.05
CA LEU A 38 9.60 -6.48 -15.26
C LEU A 38 10.69 -6.45 -16.34
N GLN A 39 10.26 -6.57 -17.59
CA GLN A 39 11.12 -6.54 -18.77
C GLN A 39 11.06 -5.19 -19.48
N PRO A 40 12.09 -4.80 -20.23
CA PRO A 40 12.03 -3.64 -21.11
C PRO A 40 10.80 -3.69 -22.04
N ASP A 41 10.33 -2.51 -22.44
CA ASP A 41 9.24 -2.28 -23.40
C ASP A 41 7.85 -2.74 -22.94
N GLN A 42 7.71 -3.23 -21.69
CA GLN A 42 6.42 -3.62 -21.12
C GLN A 42 5.53 -2.43 -20.85
N ARG A 43 4.20 -2.67 -20.96
CA ARG A 43 3.15 -1.77 -20.51
C ARG A 43 2.61 -2.27 -19.18
N VAL A 44 2.75 -1.46 -18.13
CA VAL A 44 2.46 -1.86 -16.75
C VAL A 44 1.42 -0.95 -16.12
N LEU A 45 0.50 -1.54 -15.34
CA LEU A 45 -0.45 -0.84 -14.48
C LEU A 45 0.14 -0.71 -13.08
N ASP A 46 0.18 0.50 -12.54
CA ASP A 46 0.39 0.79 -11.11
C ASP A 46 -0.97 1.08 -10.46
N ALA A 47 -1.49 0.12 -9.73
CA ALA A 47 -2.82 0.20 -9.12
C ALA A 47 -2.73 0.71 -7.67
N GLY A 48 -3.23 1.92 -7.43
CA GLY A 48 -3.05 2.64 -6.16
C GLY A 48 -1.65 3.26 -6.08
N ALA A 49 -1.32 4.09 -7.07
CA ALA A 49 0.02 4.64 -7.30
C ALA A 49 0.53 5.55 -6.17
N GLY A 50 -0.36 6.11 -5.37
CA GLY A 50 0.00 7.02 -4.28
C GLY A 50 0.87 8.19 -4.78
N THR A 51 1.99 8.41 -4.12
CA THR A 51 2.96 9.47 -4.49
C THR A 51 3.98 9.06 -5.56
N GLY A 52 3.77 7.91 -6.23
CA GLY A 52 4.51 7.52 -7.44
C GLY A 52 5.78 6.70 -7.22
N PHE A 53 6.07 6.21 -6.01
CA PHE A 53 7.30 5.42 -5.76
C PHE A 53 7.39 4.16 -6.63
N ALA A 54 6.30 3.37 -6.71
CA ALA A 54 6.26 2.18 -7.55
C ALA A 54 6.28 2.56 -9.03
N ALA A 55 5.50 3.55 -9.46
CA ALA A 55 5.47 4.04 -10.83
C ALA A 55 6.86 4.42 -11.36
N ILE A 56 7.64 5.20 -10.58
CA ILE A 56 9.01 5.61 -10.93
C ILE A 56 9.95 4.39 -11.05
N ALA A 57 9.85 3.46 -10.10
CA ALA A 57 10.66 2.24 -10.13
C ALA A 57 10.31 1.37 -11.35
N MET A 58 9.02 1.21 -11.67
CA MET A 58 8.56 0.49 -12.86
C MET A 58 9.01 1.17 -14.16
N ALA A 59 8.86 2.51 -14.27
CA ALA A 59 9.25 3.27 -15.43
C ALA A 59 10.73 3.11 -15.78
N ARG A 60 11.60 3.13 -14.77
CA ARG A 60 13.03 2.85 -14.93
C ARG A 60 13.30 1.42 -15.40
N ARG A 61 12.50 0.47 -14.93
CA ARG A 61 12.68 -0.95 -15.25
C ARG A 61 12.25 -1.29 -16.67
N VAL A 62 11.09 -0.76 -17.10
CA VAL A 62 10.58 -1.00 -18.46
C VAL A 62 11.29 -0.13 -19.52
N GLY A 63 12.03 0.89 -19.10
CA GLY A 63 12.81 1.74 -20.00
C GLY A 63 11.95 2.71 -20.84
N PRO A 64 12.58 3.50 -21.70
CA PRO A 64 11.92 4.60 -22.41
C PRO A 64 10.87 4.16 -23.45
N SER A 65 10.94 2.92 -23.95
CA SER A 65 9.96 2.35 -24.87
C SER A 65 8.80 1.65 -24.16
N GLY A 66 8.95 1.37 -22.84
CA GLY A 66 7.87 0.85 -22.01
C GLY A 66 6.98 1.98 -21.48
N GLN A 67 5.81 1.62 -20.96
CA GLN A 67 4.82 2.56 -20.45
C GLN A 67 4.32 2.12 -19.09
N VAL A 68 4.17 3.07 -18.16
CA VAL A 68 3.47 2.87 -16.89
C VAL A 68 2.20 3.70 -16.86
N VAL A 69 1.07 3.07 -16.57
CA VAL A 69 -0.19 3.76 -16.27
C VAL A 69 -0.39 3.70 -14.76
N ALA A 70 -0.25 4.84 -14.11
CA ALA A 70 -0.31 4.99 -12.66
C ALA A 70 -1.68 5.53 -12.24
N VAL A 71 -2.46 4.68 -11.58
CA VAL A 71 -3.85 4.93 -11.22
C VAL A 71 -4.00 5.14 -9.72
N ASP A 72 -4.67 6.22 -9.32
CA ASP A 72 -5.05 6.44 -7.92
C ASP A 72 -6.41 7.17 -7.85
N ILE A 73 -7.17 6.93 -6.79
CA ILE A 73 -8.44 7.65 -6.54
C ILE A 73 -8.22 9.05 -5.99
N SER A 74 -7.09 9.29 -5.31
CA SER A 74 -6.74 10.55 -4.66
C SER A 74 -6.07 11.50 -5.65
N PHE A 75 -6.70 12.65 -5.87
CA PHE A 75 -6.11 13.73 -6.67
C PHE A 75 -4.83 14.27 -6.02
N GLY A 76 -4.86 14.46 -4.69
CA GLY A 76 -3.69 14.97 -3.96
C GLY A 76 -2.47 14.05 -4.03
N MET A 77 -2.67 12.72 -4.04
CA MET A 77 -1.59 11.75 -4.26
C MET A 77 -1.01 11.89 -5.66
N LEU A 78 -1.85 11.97 -6.70
CA LEU A 78 -1.42 12.10 -8.09
C LEU A 78 -0.65 13.41 -8.35
N GLU A 79 -1.02 14.52 -7.72
CA GLU A 79 -0.25 15.77 -7.82
C GLU A 79 1.17 15.63 -7.22
N ARG A 80 1.30 14.88 -6.12
CA ARG A 80 2.62 14.54 -5.56
C ARG A 80 3.39 13.59 -6.47
N ALA A 81 2.70 12.58 -7.03
CA ALA A 81 3.30 11.67 -7.98
C ALA A 81 3.82 12.42 -9.22
N ARG A 82 3.05 13.36 -9.77
CA ARG A 82 3.47 14.21 -10.91
C ARG A 82 4.80 14.90 -10.64
N THR A 83 4.88 15.61 -9.50
CA THR A 83 6.11 16.30 -9.10
C THR A 83 7.30 15.33 -8.94
N ALA A 84 7.06 14.16 -8.35
CA ALA A 84 8.11 13.15 -8.15
C ALA A 84 8.58 12.52 -9.47
N ILE A 85 7.66 12.23 -10.40
CA ILE A 85 7.92 11.67 -11.72
C ILE A 85 8.74 12.66 -12.58
N GLU A 86 8.36 13.93 -12.57
CA GLU A 86 9.10 15.01 -13.26
C GLU A 86 10.53 15.12 -12.70
N ALA A 87 10.67 15.17 -11.38
CA ALA A 87 11.98 15.23 -10.72
C ALA A 87 12.84 13.97 -10.99
N ALA A 88 12.21 12.81 -11.14
CA ALA A 88 12.88 11.55 -11.45
C ALA A 88 13.28 11.40 -12.92
N GLY A 89 12.77 12.25 -13.82
CA GLY A 89 13.01 12.18 -15.26
C GLY A 89 12.43 10.91 -15.91
N THR A 90 11.24 10.49 -15.49
CA THR A 90 10.54 9.30 -16.03
C THR A 90 9.29 9.69 -16.82
N PRO A 91 9.44 10.21 -18.07
CA PRO A 91 8.32 10.74 -18.86
C PRO A 91 7.37 9.66 -19.40
N ASN A 92 7.72 8.39 -19.26
CA ASN A 92 6.94 7.22 -19.67
C ASN A 92 5.92 6.76 -18.61
N VAL A 93 5.51 7.66 -17.69
CA VAL A 93 4.45 7.44 -16.70
C VAL A 93 3.26 8.33 -17.02
N ASP A 94 2.11 7.72 -17.26
CA ASP A 94 0.82 8.40 -17.40
C ASP A 94 0.04 8.31 -16.08
N LEU A 95 -0.40 9.45 -15.56
CA LEU A 95 -1.21 9.52 -14.33
C LEU A 95 -2.70 9.54 -14.68
N LEU A 96 -3.48 8.72 -14.01
CA LEU A 96 -4.92 8.61 -14.20
C LEU A 96 -5.64 8.60 -12.87
N GLN A 97 -6.54 9.57 -12.65
CA GLN A 97 -7.44 9.54 -11.50
C GLN A 97 -8.62 8.60 -11.79
N ALA A 98 -8.63 7.43 -11.18
CA ALA A 98 -9.68 6.42 -11.34
C ALA A 98 -9.67 5.42 -10.17
N ASP A 99 -10.73 4.64 -10.07
CA ASP A 99 -10.80 3.49 -9.18
C ASP A 99 -10.07 2.31 -9.84
N ALA A 100 -8.99 1.83 -9.20
CA ALA A 100 -8.19 0.72 -9.70
C ALA A 100 -8.93 -0.64 -9.69
N THR A 101 -10.12 -0.69 -9.09
CA THR A 101 -10.99 -1.89 -9.09
C THR A 101 -11.99 -1.91 -10.24
N ASP A 102 -12.09 -0.82 -11.02
CA ASP A 102 -12.99 -0.69 -12.18
C ASP A 102 -12.40 0.27 -13.21
N LEU A 103 -11.76 -0.26 -14.23
CA LEU A 103 -11.03 0.47 -15.26
C LEU A 103 -11.59 0.18 -16.67
N PRO A 104 -12.87 0.51 -16.95
CA PRO A 104 -13.56 0.16 -18.18
C PRO A 104 -12.94 0.80 -19.42
N GLN A 105 -12.16 1.87 -19.28
CA GLN A 105 -11.44 2.52 -20.39
C GLN A 105 -10.31 1.66 -20.97
N PHE A 106 -9.91 0.58 -20.27
CA PHE A 106 -8.91 -0.35 -20.78
C PHE A 106 -9.56 -1.67 -21.19
N SER A 107 -9.24 -2.12 -22.39
CA SER A 107 -9.64 -3.43 -22.89
C SER A 107 -8.97 -4.55 -22.10
N SER A 108 -9.57 -5.74 -22.13
CA SER A 108 -8.93 -6.94 -21.57
C SER A 108 -7.57 -7.18 -22.22
N SER A 109 -6.64 -7.73 -21.43
CA SER A 109 -5.30 -8.08 -21.92
C SER A 109 -4.50 -6.86 -22.47
N THR A 110 -4.62 -5.71 -21.81
CA THR A 110 -3.92 -4.47 -22.18
C THR A 110 -2.51 -4.40 -21.60
N PHE A 111 -2.29 -4.91 -20.39
CA PHE A 111 -1.06 -4.75 -19.63
C PHE A 111 -0.24 -6.05 -19.57
N ASP A 112 1.07 -5.93 -19.59
CA ASP A 112 1.99 -7.05 -19.36
C ASP A 112 2.07 -7.42 -17.88
N ALA A 113 1.89 -6.42 -17.00
CA ALA A 113 1.78 -6.62 -15.55
C ALA A 113 0.85 -5.59 -14.91
N ALA A 114 0.27 -5.95 -13.75
CA ALA A 114 -0.39 -5.03 -12.85
C ALA A 114 0.23 -5.16 -11.44
N ILE A 115 0.64 -4.03 -10.87
CA ILE A 115 1.38 -3.97 -9.61
C ILE A 115 0.66 -3.04 -8.64
N CYS A 116 0.55 -3.47 -7.38
CA CYS A 116 -0.05 -2.67 -6.31
C CYS A 116 0.83 -2.68 -5.07
N SER A 117 1.47 -1.57 -4.76
CA SER A 117 2.30 -1.44 -3.56
C SER A 117 1.48 -0.87 -2.39
N ALA A 118 1.19 -1.70 -1.38
CA ALA A 118 0.47 -1.32 -0.15
C ALA A 118 -0.92 -0.67 -0.36
N GLY A 119 -1.53 -0.83 -1.53
CA GLY A 119 -2.83 -0.24 -1.87
C GLY A 119 -4.01 -1.19 -1.72
N LEU A 120 -3.80 -2.49 -1.98
CA LEU A 120 -4.86 -3.49 -2.08
C LEU A 120 -5.68 -3.65 -0.79
N LEU A 121 -5.07 -3.40 0.38
CA LEU A 121 -5.76 -3.45 1.68
C LEU A 121 -6.85 -2.36 1.86
N TYR A 122 -6.90 -1.36 0.98
CA TYR A 122 -7.93 -0.31 0.96
C TYR A 122 -8.98 -0.54 -0.14
N MET A 123 -8.91 -1.66 -0.84
CA MET A 123 -9.78 -2.02 -1.95
C MET A 123 -10.56 -3.30 -1.61
N PRO A 124 -11.75 -3.52 -2.19
CA PRO A 124 -12.38 -4.84 -2.20
C PRO A 124 -11.46 -5.83 -2.94
N VAL A 125 -10.73 -6.66 -2.19
CA VAL A 125 -9.63 -7.52 -2.69
C VAL A 125 -10.07 -8.37 -3.89
N GLU A 126 -11.22 -9.05 -3.77
CA GLU A 126 -11.76 -9.90 -4.83
C GLU A 126 -12.02 -9.12 -6.13
N TRP A 127 -12.61 -7.93 -6.04
CA TRP A 127 -12.95 -7.11 -7.22
C TRP A 127 -11.70 -6.55 -7.87
N ALA A 128 -10.77 -6.04 -7.07
CA ALA A 128 -9.49 -5.54 -7.57
C ALA A 128 -8.72 -6.62 -8.34
N LEU A 129 -8.54 -7.80 -7.74
CA LEU A 129 -7.80 -8.89 -8.36
C LEU A 129 -8.49 -9.44 -9.61
N ARG A 130 -9.82 -9.50 -9.65
CA ARG A 130 -10.58 -9.89 -10.85
C ARG A 130 -10.41 -8.87 -12.00
N GLU A 131 -10.46 -7.58 -11.68
CA GLU A 131 -10.24 -6.54 -12.67
C GLU A 131 -8.81 -6.58 -13.21
N TRP A 132 -7.83 -6.73 -12.34
CA TRP A 132 -6.44 -6.86 -12.77
C TRP A 132 -6.21 -8.14 -13.58
N HIS A 133 -6.88 -9.25 -13.23
CA HIS A 133 -6.87 -10.45 -14.06
C HIS A 133 -7.44 -10.19 -15.47
N ARG A 134 -8.55 -9.45 -15.57
CA ARG A 134 -9.10 -9.04 -16.87
C ARG A 134 -8.09 -8.23 -17.69
N LEU A 135 -7.45 -7.27 -17.04
CA LEU A 135 -6.56 -6.28 -17.67
C LEU A 135 -5.20 -6.84 -18.10
N VAL A 136 -4.67 -7.82 -17.37
CA VAL A 136 -3.36 -8.41 -17.66
C VAL A 136 -3.46 -9.37 -18.86
N LYS A 137 -2.45 -9.37 -19.71
CA LYS A 137 -2.30 -10.30 -20.84
C LYS A 137 -2.12 -11.74 -20.36
N ARG A 138 -2.33 -12.71 -21.25
CA ARG A 138 -1.96 -14.11 -20.99
C ARG A 138 -0.47 -14.19 -20.67
N ASP A 139 -0.11 -15.01 -19.69
CA ASP A 139 1.24 -15.15 -19.11
C ASP A 139 1.78 -13.87 -18.41
N GLY A 140 0.98 -12.80 -18.34
CA GLY A 140 1.32 -11.60 -17.59
C GLY A 140 1.27 -11.79 -16.09
N VAL A 141 1.80 -10.83 -15.34
CA VAL A 141 1.99 -10.92 -13.89
C VAL A 141 1.10 -9.93 -13.16
N VAL A 142 0.43 -10.40 -12.11
CA VAL A 142 -0.09 -9.52 -11.04
C VAL A 142 0.84 -9.64 -9.84
N ALA A 143 1.18 -8.49 -9.24
CA ALA A 143 1.95 -8.45 -8.01
C ALA A 143 1.38 -7.43 -7.04
N PHE A 144 1.35 -7.79 -5.77
CA PHE A 144 1.02 -6.83 -4.72
C PHE A 144 1.87 -7.06 -3.47
N SER A 145 1.94 -6.02 -2.64
CA SER A 145 2.58 -6.12 -1.34
C SER A 145 1.61 -5.74 -0.22
N THR A 146 1.75 -6.42 0.92
CA THR A 146 0.96 -6.18 2.13
C THR A 146 1.81 -6.38 3.38
N MET A 147 1.37 -5.85 4.52
CA MET A 147 1.97 -6.17 5.81
C MET A 147 1.51 -7.56 6.26
N ARG A 148 2.36 -8.27 6.98
CA ARG A 148 1.94 -9.46 7.72
C ARG A 148 1.02 -9.03 8.87
N ALA A 149 0.02 -9.85 9.21
CA ALA A 149 -0.90 -9.57 10.31
C ALA A 149 -0.12 -9.27 11.61
N GLY A 150 -0.52 -8.23 12.30
CA GLY A 150 0.16 -7.72 13.50
C GLY A 150 1.38 -6.84 13.22
N SER A 151 1.77 -6.64 11.98
CA SER A 151 2.89 -5.78 11.58
C SER A 151 2.40 -4.45 10.96
N PRO A 152 3.11 -3.34 11.15
CA PRO A 152 4.27 -3.16 12.03
C PRO A 152 3.87 -3.18 13.53
N PRO A 153 4.81 -3.47 14.45
CA PRO A 153 4.51 -3.49 15.90
C PRO A 153 3.89 -2.20 16.43
N ALA A 154 4.31 -1.06 15.92
CA ALA A 154 3.75 0.24 16.28
C ALA A 154 2.25 0.34 15.96
N GLY A 155 1.80 -0.18 14.81
CA GLY A 155 0.38 -0.22 14.45
C GLY A 155 -0.43 -1.15 15.35
N ARG A 156 0.13 -2.31 15.70
CA ARG A 156 -0.49 -3.24 16.65
C ARG A 156 -0.68 -2.60 18.02
N LEU A 157 0.38 -1.98 18.57
CA LEU A 157 0.29 -1.26 19.85
C LEU A 157 -0.73 -0.12 19.83
N PHE A 158 -0.88 0.57 18.69
CA PHE A 158 -1.89 1.61 18.57
C PHE A 158 -3.30 1.05 18.72
N ARG A 159 -3.60 -0.07 18.04
CA ARG A 159 -4.90 -0.76 18.16
C ARG A 159 -5.16 -1.24 19.59
N GLU A 160 -4.19 -1.88 20.23
CA GLU A 160 -4.26 -2.32 21.62
C GLU A 160 -4.50 -1.15 22.60
N CYS A 161 -3.89 0.01 22.35
CA CYS A 161 -4.12 1.20 23.14
C CYS A 161 -5.51 1.80 22.91
N ALA A 162 -6.00 1.82 21.67
CA ALA A 162 -7.33 2.35 21.32
C ALA A 162 -8.46 1.52 21.95
N GLU A 163 -8.29 0.22 22.10
CA GLU A 163 -9.26 -0.69 22.73
C GLU A 163 -9.56 -0.26 24.17
N VAL A 164 -8.58 0.29 24.91
CA VAL A 164 -8.77 0.78 26.29
C VAL A 164 -9.73 1.97 26.35
N PHE A 165 -9.89 2.69 25.22
CA PHE A 165 -10.83 3.81 25.07
C PHE A 165 -12.14 3.37 24.39
N GLY A 166 -12.39 2.05 24.34
CA GLY A 166 -13.61 1.49 23.71
C GLY A 166 -13.62 1.49 22.19
N VAL A 167 -12.49 1.76 21.53
CA VAL A 167 -12.37 1.76 20.07
C VAL A 167 -11.69 0.48 19.62
N ILE A 168 -12.48 -0.44 19.05
CA ILE A 168 -11.97 -1.67 18.44
C ILE A 168 -11.57 -1.36 16.99
N LEU A 169 -10.31 -1.61 16.65
CA LEU A 169 -9.75 -1.39 15.33
C LEU A 169 -9.29 -2.71 14.73
N ASP A 170 -9.76 -3.00 13.53
CA ASP A 170 -9.30 -4.16 12.76
C ASP A 170 -7.84 -4.01 12.32
N ASP A 171 -7.18 -5.15 12.11
CA ASP A 171 -5.88 -5.14 11.44
C ASP A 171 -6.09 -4.89 9.94
N PRO A 172 -5.54 -3.79 9.38
CA PRO A 172 -5.74 -3.46 7.97
C PRO A 172 -5.27 -4.54 6.99
N SER A 173 -4.31 -5.37 7.40
CA SER A 173 -3.82 -6.50 6.60
C SER A 173 -4.72 -7.73 6.66
N GLY A 174 -5.84 -7.69 7.40
CA GLY A 174 -6.67 -8.83 7.78
C GLY A 174 -6.94 -9.88 6.70
N GLU A 175 -7.40 -9.46 5.52
CA GLU A 175 -7.67 -10.37 4.39
C GLU A 175 -6.41 -10.88 3.70
N LEU A 176 -5.27 -10.21 3.84
CA LEU A 176 -4.02 -10.49 3.13
C LEU A 176 -2.83 -10.71 4.07
N GLY A 177 -3.09 -10.78 5.37
CA GLY A 177 -2.05 -10.75 6.41
C GLY A 177 -1.24 -12.05 6.59
N SER A 178 -1.41 -13.06 5.72
CA SER A 178 -0.61 -14.28 5.73
C SER A 178 -0.32 -14.78 4.32
N GLU A 179 0.70 -15.63 4.18
CA GLU A 179 1.07 -16.24 2.90
C GLU A 179 -0.09 -17.02 2.29
N ASP A 180 -0.80 -17.80 3.11
CA ASP A 180 -1.94 -18.61 2.66
C ASP A 180 -3.10 -17.74 2.21
N ARG A 181 -3.40 -16.63 2.89
CA ARG A 181 -4.45 -15.67 2.50
C ARG A 181 -4.12 -14.97 1.19
N CYS A 182 -2.87 -14.51 1.02
CA CYS A 182 -2.42 -13.93 -0.24
C CYS A 182 -2.55 -14.94 -1.39
N ARG A 183 -2.14 -16.19 -1.17
CA ARG A 183 -2.25 -17.27 -2.15
C ARG A 183 -3.70 -17.52 -2.52
N ALA A 184 -4.56 -17.74 -1.53
CA ALA A 184 -5.97 -18.01 -1.74
C ALA A 184 -6.67 -16.86 -2.50
N ALA A 185 -6.36 -15.61 -2.20
CA ALA A 185 -6.93 -14.45 -2.91
C ALA A 185 -6.55 -14.43 -4.39
N LEU A 186 -5.28 -14.70 -4.72
CA LEU A 186 -4.83 -14.77 -6.12
C LEU A 186 -5.45 -15.96 -6.86
N GLU A 187 -5.47 -17.14 -6.26
CA GLU A 187 -6.06 -18.35 -6.86
C GLU A 187 -7.57 -18.19 -7.10
N ALA A 188 -8.29 -17.60 -6.15
CA ALA A 188 -9.73 -17.30 -6.28
C ALA A 188 -10.03 -16.31 -7.42
N ALA A 189 -9.10 -15.39 -7.73
CA ALA A 189 -9.20 -14.47 -8.84
C ALA A 189 -8.80 -15.07 -10.20
N GLY A 190 -8.36 -16.34 -10.23
CA GLY A 190 -8.01 -17.07 -11.45
C GLY A 190 -6.52 -17.04 -11.81
N PHE A 191 -5.65 -16.53 -10.94
CA PHE A 191 -4.20 -16.56 -11.16
C PHE A 191 -3.63 -17.95 -10.85
N SER A 192 -2.61 -18.31 -11.60
CA SER A 192 -1.84 -19.54 -11.46
C SER A 192 -0.39 -19.24 -11.05
N ARG A 193 0.41 -20.28 -10.77
CA ARG A 193 1.83 -20.14 -10.40
C ARG A 193 2.05 -19.10 -9.30
N VAL A 194 1.19 -19.15 -8.29
CA VAL A 194 1.22 -18.18 -7.19
C VAL A 194 2.45 -18.38 -6.33
N THR A 195 3.19 -17.29 -6.09
CA THR A 195 4.35 -17.25 -5.20
C THR A 195 4.15 -16.12 -4.20
N VAL A 196 4.40 -16.38 -2.92
CA VAL A 196 4.41 -15.37 -1.87
C VAL A 196 5.77 -15.38 -1.21
N ILE A 197 6.43 -14.24 -1.19
CA ILE A 197 7.79 -14.06 -0.67
C ILE A 197 7.70 -13.24 0.61
N PRO A 198 8.01 -13.80 1.78
CA PRO A 198 8.11 -13.03 3.00
C PRO A 198 9.36 -12.13 2.97
N GLY A 199 9.24 -10.96 3.56
CA GLY A 199 10.30 -10.00 3.71
C GLY A 199 10.15 -9.19 4.99
N HIS A 200 11.04 -8.25 5.19
CA HIS A 200 10.94 -7.30 6.28
C HIS A 200 11.49 -5.94 5.87
N LEU A 201 10.98 -4.91 6.50
CA LEU A 201 11.46 -3.54 6.43
C LEU A 201 12.04 -3.17 7.78
N HIS A 202 13.05 -2.33 7.77
CA HIS A 202 13.56 -1.70 8.98
C HIS A 202 12.95 -0.30 9.09
N LEU A 203 12.25 -0.05 10.20
CA LEU A 203 11.69 1.26 10.51
C LEU A 203 12.76 2.10 11.23
N SER A 204 13.10 3.22 10.66
CA SER A 204 14.06 4.15 11.25
C SER A 204 13.48 4.85 12.49
N ALA A 205 14.34 5.50 13.27
CA ALA A 205 13.89 6.34 14.38
C ALA A 205 12.96 7.48 13.90
N ALA A 206 13.18 8.00 12.69
CA ALA A 206 12.32 9.01 12.08
C ALA A 206 10.94 8.45 11.73
N ASP A 207 10.85 7.23 11.19
CA ASP A 207 9.57 6.57 10.92
C ASP A 207 8.78 6.34 12.23
N LEU A 208 9.46 5.91 13.29
CA LEU A 208 8.83 5.70 14.60
C LEU A 208 8.39 7.01 15.26
N ALA A 209 9.09 8.11 15.04
CA ALA A 209 8.67 9.43 15.51
C ALA A 209 7.36 9.89 14.85
N LEU A 210 7.07 9.43 13.66
CA LEU A 210 5.81 9.72 12.93
C LEU A 210 4.70 8.70 13.23
N ALA A 211 4.95 7.69 14.09
CA ALA A 211 4.02 6.57 14.28
C ALA A 211 2.64 7.02 14.80
N TRP A 212 2.57 7.98 15.73
CA TRP A 212 1.29 8.54 16.19
C TRP A 212 0.50 9.14 15.05
N GLU A 213 1.09 10.09 14.32
CA GLU A 213 0.44 10.79 13.22
C GLU A 213 0.01 9.82 12.10
N SER A 214 0.88 8.88 11.78
CA SER A 214 0.62 7.88 10.73
C SER A 214 -0.57 6.98 11.10
N ASN A 215 -0.67 6.53 12.35
CA ASN A 215 -1.79 5.71 12.80
C ASN A 215 -3.07 6.54 12.95
N LEU A 216 -3.02 7.71 13.57
CA LEU A 216 -4.20 8.58 13.76
C LEU A 216 -4.85 8.95 12.42
N ARG A 217 -4.04 9.21 11.39
CA ARG A 217 -4.50 9.59 10.04
C ARG A 217 -4.76 8.41 9.11
N SER A 218 -4.57 7.18 9.56
CA SER A 218 -4.91 6.01 8.76
C SER A 218 -6.40 5.99 8.42
N ALA A 219 -6.73 5.66 7.17
CA ALA A 219 -8.12 5.49 6.76
C ALA A 219 -8.81 4.39 7.59
N ALA A 220 -8.07 3.32 7.94
CA ALA A 220 -8.55 2.23 8.78
C ALA A 220 -8.82 2.61 10.25
N HIS A 221 -8.34 3.77 10.70
CA HIS A 221 -8.44 4.20 12.09
C HIS A 221 -9.36 5.43 12.29
N SER A 222 -10.32 5.64 11.40
CA SER A 222 -11.24 6.79 11.44
C SER A 222 -12.02 6.90 12.77
N ALA A 223 -12.37 5.78 13.41
CA ALA A 223 -13.08 5.75 14.68
C ALA A 223 -12.31 6.42 15.83
N VAL A 224 -10.97 6.42 15.81
CA VAL A 224 -10.16 7.13 16.84
C VAL A 224 -10.33 8.63 16.74
N ARG A 225 -10.50 9.18 15.53
CA ARG A 225 -10.70 10.62 15.32
C ARG A 225 -12.06 11.12 15.80
N ALA A 226 -13.01 10.21 16.07
CA ALA A 226 -14.31 10.53 16.67
C ALA A 226 -14.29 10.59 18.21
N LEU A 227 -13.19 10.19 18.84
CA LEU A 227 -13.00 10.37 20.30
C LEU A 227 -12.94 11.86 20.66
N SER A 228 -13.26 12.19 21.92
CA SER A 228 -13.04 13.54 22.45
C SER A 228 -11.55 13.93 22.41
N ASP A 229 -11.25 15.23 22.36
CA ASP A 229 -9.85 15.70 22.36
C ASP A 229 -9.10 15.19 23.61
N ALA A 230 -9.77 15.16 24.77
CA ALA A 230 -9.19 14.63 26.01
C ALA A 230 -8.85 13.14 25.92
N ASP A 231 -9.72 12.33 25.31
CA ASP A 231 -9.45 10.90 25.10
C ASP A 231 -8.37 10.67 24.06
N GLN A 232 -8.32 11.48 23.00
CA GLN A 232 -7.23 11.42 22.01
C GLN A 232 -5.88 11.76 22.65
N ASP A 233 -5.81 12.77 23.51
CA ASP A 233 -4.60 13.13 24.24
C ASP A 233 -4.17 12.02 25.23
N ALA A 234 -5.12 11.45 25.95
CA ALA A 234 -4.87 10.34 26.87
C ALA A 234 -4.39 9.08 26.11
N LEU A 235 -5.02 8.77 24.98
CA LEU A 235 -4.59 7.69 24.08
C LEU A 235 -3.17 7.92 23.57
N ARG A 236 -2.85 9.14 23.14
CA ARG A 236 -1.51 9.51 22.69
C ARG A 236 -0.46 9.27 23.77
N VAL A 237 -0.69 9.75 24.99
CA VAL A 237 0.23 9.55 26.11
C VAL A 237 0.44 8.07 26.39
N ARG A 238 -0.64 7.29 26.43
CA ARG A 238 -0.57 5.83 26.61
C ARG A 238 0.22 5.15 25.51
N TYR A 239 -0.05 5.47 24.26
CA TYR A 239 0.62 4.91 23.11
C TYR A 239 2.12 5.22 23.08
N GLU A 240 2.50 6.47 23.33
CA GLU A 240 3.91 6.87 23.40
C GLU A 240 4.67 6.16 24.54
N GLN A 241 3.99 5.91 25.68
CA GLN A 241 4.56 5.11 26.77
C GLN A 241 4.74 3.63 26.35
N ALA A 242 3.75 3.05 25.67
CA ALA A 242 3.83 1.68 25.16
C ALA A 242 4.96 1.53 24.13
N LEU A 243 5.11 2.49 23.21
CA LEU A 243 6.20 2.53 22.26
C LEU A 243 7.59 2.54 22.95
N ARG A 244 7.76 3.43 23.95
CA ARG A 244 9.03 3.52 24.69
C ARG A 244 9.37 2.20 25.40
N ARG A 245 8.39 1.56 26.05
CA ARG A 245 8.58 0.27 26.73
C ARG A 245 8.96 -0.83 25.75
N ALA A 246 8.18 -1.01 24.68
CA ALA A 246 8.42 -2.06 23.69
C ALA A 246 9.80 -1.93 23.03
N ARG A 247 10.25 -0.69 22.76
CA ARG A 247 11.60 -0.44 22.24
C ARG A 247 12.70 -0.78 23.25
N ALA A 248 12.48 -0.48 24.52
CA ALA A 248 13.46 -0.79 25.57
C ALA A 248 13.58 -2.30 25.81
N ASP A 249 12.48 -3.05 25.63
CA ASP A 249 12.45 -4.50 25.81
C ASP A 249 13.12 -5.25 24.64
N ASP A 250 12.82 -4.86 23.39
CA ASP A 250 13.42 -5.45 22.17
C ASP A 250 13.37 -4.47 21.00
N GLU A 251 14.40 -3.65 20.86
CA GLU A 251 14.50 -2.65 19.79
C GLU A 251 14.55 -3.27 18.39
N VAL A 252 15.22 -4.40 18.24
CA VAL A 252 15.41 -5.07 16.94
C VAL A 252 14.08 -5.57 16.40
N SER A 253 13.32 -6.30 17.20
CA SER A 253 12.00 -6.79 16.79
C SER A 253 11.01 -5.65 16.64
N PHE A 254 11.12 -4.60 17.45
CA PHE A 254 10.20 -3.46 17.39
C PHE A 254 10.39 -2.59 16.13
N THR A 255 11.62 -2.45 15.63
CA THR A 255 11.94 -1.72 14.41
C THR A 255 11.73 -2.53 13.14
N ARG A 256 11.38 -3.81 13.26
CA ARG A 256 11.13 -4.70 12.13
C ARG A 256 9.65 -4.73 11.76
N ALA A 257 9.33 -4.40 10.51
CA ALA A 257 8.01 -4.60 9.94
C ALA A 257 8.04 -5.78 8.96
N ASP A 258 7.31 -6.85 9.28
CA ASP A 258 7.21 -8.02 8.41
C ASP A 258 6.20 -7.75 7.29
N VAL A 259 6.59 -8.10 6.07
CA VAL A 259 5.86 -7.83 4.84
C VAL A 259 5.75 -9.09 3.97
N LEU A 260 4.77 -9.09 3.08
CA LEU A 260 4.53 -10.14 2.10
C LEU A 260 4.51 -9.53 0.70
N TYR A 261 5.19 -10.16 -0.23
CA TYR A 261 5.16 -9.84 -1.65
C TYR A 261 4.54 -11.02 -2.40
N ALA A 262 3.38 -10.81 -2.98
CA ALA A 262 2.59 -11.85 -3.63
C ALA A 262 2.54 -11.66 -5.13
N PHE A 263 2.68 -12.74 -5.87
CA PHE A 263 2.76 -12.77 -7.33
C PHE A 263 1.85 -13.89 -7.85
N GLY A 264 1.16 -13.62 -8.96
CA GLY A 264 0.38 -14.60 -9.69
C GLY A 264 0.51 -14.39 -11.19
N LYS A 265 0.48 -15.46 -11.99
CA LYS A 265 0.42 -15.39 -13.45
C LYS A 265 -0.97 -15.69 -13.96
N LYS A 266 -1.40 -14.95 -14.98
CA LYS A 266 -2.63 -15.24 -15.70
C LYS A 266 -2.48 -16.39 -16.68
#